data_5d8a9298b7466cc3ee07808799c4b77a
#
_entry.id   5d8a9298b7466cc3ee07808799c4b77a
#
_cell.length_a   1.000
_cell.length_b   1.000
_cell.length_c   1.000
_cell.angle_alpha   90.00
_cell.angle_beta   90.00
_cell.angle_gamma   90.00
#
_symmetry.space_group_name_H-M   'P 1'
#
loop_
_entity.id
_entity.type
_entity.pdbx_description
1 polymer ?
#
loop_
_entity_poly.entity_id
_entity_poly.type
_entity_poly.pdbx_seq_one_letter_code
_entity_poly.pdbx_strand_id
1 'polypeptide(L)'
;AECAGSVDGRRKHACESVNNGFNQLKTQGGFTVPQAVLEGPKAEFESERVSNGETIDQIKSTYTSSFPSNFGPGSAKSSKTGGYILDPHSAVGVRAALRSIERNPGVKHISLSTAHPAKFASAVDLALGAEDGYDFTEVLPQEFIGLEQRESRVTPIRAGAGWVGVREVVKAEVEQELQGLR
;
A
#
# COMPACT_ATOMS: atom_id res chain seq x y z
N ALA A 1 -4.87 -16.46 -31.54
CA ALA A 1 -6.07 -16.95 -32.21
C ALA A 1 -7.11 -17.38 -31.19
N GLU A 2 -8.29 -16.76 -31.25
CA GLU A 2 -9.57 -17.24 -30.79
C GLU A 2 -9.82 -17.41 -29.28
N CYS A 3 -9.88 -16.27 -28.54
CA CYS A 3 -10.90 -16.15 -27.52
C CYS A 3 -12.20 -15.58 -28.09
N ALA A 4 -12.71 -16.24 -29.15
CA ALA A 4 -14.02 -15.97 -29.73
C ALA A 4 -15.11 -16.71 -28.96
N GLY A 5 -15.09 -16.58 -27.62
CA GLY A 5 -16.08 -17.12 -26.71
C GLY A 5 -16.94 -16.02 -26.10
N SER A 6 -18.06 -16.41 -25.50
CA SER A 6 -18.91 -15.53 -24.71
C SER A 6 -18.10 -14.72 -23.70
N VAL A 7 -18.63 -13.60 -23.18
CA VAL A 7 -17.98 -12.80 -22.11
C VAL A 7 -17.53 -13.67 -20.94
N ASP A 8 -18.34 -14.66 -20.57
CA ASP A 8 -18.03 -15.60 -19.50
C ASP A 8 -16.87 -16.54 -19.83
N GLY A 9 -16.74 -17.00 -21.07
CA GLY A 9 -15.60 -17.80 -21.51
C GLY A 9 -14.29 -17.02 -21.44
N ARG A 10 -14.27 -15.76 -21.86
CA ARG A 10 -13.10 -14.88 -21.75
C ARG A 10 -12.71 -14.59 -20.32
N ARG A 11 -13.68 -14.32 -19.43
CA ARG A 11 -13.44 -14.13 -17.99
C ARG A 11 -12.86 -15.38 -17.34
N LYS A 12 -13.42 -16.55 -17.63
CA LYS A 12 -12.93 -17.84 -17.11
C LYS A 12 -11.46 -18.05 -17.52
N HIS A 13 -11.14 -17.88 -18.79
CA HIS A 13 -9.78 -18.02 -19.30
C HIS A 13 -8.81 -17.00 -18.66
N ALA A 14 -9.23 -15.75 -18.48
CA ALA A 14 -8.43 -14.74 -17.80
C ALA A 14 -8.17 -15.13 -16.34
N CYS A 15 -9.18 -15.60 -15.59
CA CYS A 15 -9.03 -16.09 -14.22
C CYS A 15 -8.05 -17.27 -14.14
N GLU A 16 -8.16 -18.23 -15.05
CA GLU A 16 -7.26 -19.40 -15.12
C GLU A 16 -5.81 -18.96 -15.36
N SER A 17 -5.60 -18.03 -16.29
CA SER A 17 -4.28 -17.48 -16.60
C SER A 17 -3.66 -16.74 -15.42
N VAL A 18 -4.44 -15.88 -14.74
CA VAL A 18 -4.00 -15.16 -13.54
C VAL A 18 -3.67 -16.13 -12.40
N ASN A 19 -4.54 -17.11 -12.13
CA ASN A 19 -4.30 -18.12 -11.09
C ASN A 19 -3.04 -18.94 -11.37
N ASN A 20 -2.79 -19.29 -12.61
CA ASN A 20 -1.57 -19.98 -13.02
C ASN A 20 -0.33 -19.12 -12.77
N GLY A 21 -0.36 -17.83 -13.13
CA GLY A 21 0.71 -16.88 -12.81
C GLY A 21 0.98 -16.76 -11.31
N PHE A 22 -0.05 -16.65 -10.48
CA PHE A 22 0.11 -16.63 -9.02
C PHE A 22 0.67 -17.94 -8.45
N ASN A 23 0.29 -19.08 -9.00
CA ASN A 23 0.85 -20.38 -8.60
C ASN A 23 2.34 -20.47 -8.95
N GLN A 24 2.74 -20.03 -10.15
CA GLN A 24 4.14 -19.94 -10.53
C GLN A 24 4.91 -19.01 -9.59
N LEU A 25 4.38 -17.82 -9.30
CA LEU A 25 5.00 -16.88 -8.38
C LEU A 25 5.26 -17.50 -7.00
N LYS A 26 4.28 -18.22 -6.44
CA LYS A 26 4.39 -18.88 -5.14
C LYS A 26 5.41 -20.03 -5.12
N THR A 27 5.51 -20.78 -6.20
CA THR A 27 6.32 -22.02 -6.25
C THR A 27 7.72 -21.80 -6.81
N GLN A 28 7.89 -20.78 -7.67
CA GLN A 28 9.12 -20.53 -8.42
C GLN A 28 9.73 -19.15 -8.16
N GLY A 29 9.04 -18.29 -7.39
CA GLY A 29 9.46 -16.91 -7.13
C GLY A 29 9.28 -15.94 -8.31
N GLY A 30 8.67 -16.40 -9.41
CA GLY A 30 8.42 -15.61 -10.61
C GLY A 30 7.41 -16.28 -11.53
N PHE A 31 6.93 -15.54 -12.53
CA PHE A 31 6.06 -16.07 -13.58
C PHE A 31 6.33 -15.40 -14.92
N THR A 32 5.95 -16.07 -15.98
CA THR A 32 6.11 -15.55 -17.34
C THR A 32 4.75 -15.20 -17.93
N VAL A 33 4.65 -14.02 -18.51
CA VAL A 33 3.47 -13.55 -19.22
C VAL A 33 3.71 -13.69 -20.73
N PRO A 34 2.75 -14.23 -21.50
CA PRO A 34 2.86 -14.25 -22.95
C PRO A 34 3.07 -12.85 -23.52
N GLN A 35 3.98 -12.70 -24.50
CA GLN A 35 4.36 -11.40 -25.05
C GLN A 35 3.16 -10.59 -25.53
N ALA A 36 2.21 -11.20 -26.23
CA ALA A 36 1.02 -10.52 -26.72
C ALA A 36 0.12 -9.96 -25.59
N VAL A 37 0.14 -10.59 -24.40
CA VAL A 37 -0.59 -10.08 -23.23
C VAL A 37 0.17 -8.92 -22.57
N LEU A 38 1.50 -8.92 -22.66
CA LEU A 38 2.35 -7.90 -22.04
C LEU A 38 2.38 -6.60 -22.86
N GLU A 39 2.26 -6.69 -24.18
CA GLU A 39 2.34 -5.53 -25.09
C GLU A 39 1.20 -4.54 -24.90
N GLY A 40 -0.02 -5.02 -24.68
CA GLY A 40 -1.19 -4.16 -24.42
C GLY A 40 -0.99 -3.24 -23.21
N PRO A 41 -0.76 -3.78 -22.00
CA PRO A 41 -0.48 -2.96 -20.84
C PRO A 41 0.72 -2.02 -20.98
N LYS A 42 1.81 -2.46 -21.61
CA LYS A 42 2.99 -1.62 -21.83
C LYS A 42 2.75 -0.41 -22.73
N ALA A 43 1.75 -0.48 -23.61
CA ALA A 43 1.39 0.64 -24.45
C ALA A 43 0.63 1.75 -23.69
N GLU A 44 -0.03 1.40 -22.57
CA GLU A 44 -0.91 2.31 -21.84
C GLU A 44 -0.45 2.60 -20.40
N PHE A 45 0.40 1.74 -19.83
CA PHE A 45 0.85 1.83 -18.44
C PHE A 45 2.37 1.88 -18.35
N GLU A 46 2.85 2.76 -17.47
CA GLU A 46 4.23 2.75 -16.99
C GLU A 46 4.29 2.09 -15.61
N SER A 47 5.42 1.47 -15.30
CA SER A 47 5.71 0.93 -13.97
C SER A 47 7.07 1.41 -13.50
N GLU A 48 7.16 1.72 -12.21
CA GLU A 48 8.39 2.16 -11.56
C GLU A 48 8.70 1.29 -10.35
N ARG A 49 9.98 1.03 -10.13
CA ARG A 49 10.46 0.44 -8.89
C ARG A 49 11.13 1.51 -8.05
N VAL A 50 10.66 1.67 -6.82
CA VAL A 50 11.26 2.55 -5.82
C VAL A 50 11.82 1.67 -4.70
N SER A 51 13.10 1.83 -4.38
CA SER A 51 13.76 1.10 -3.30
C SER A 51 13.38 1.64 -1.92
N ASN A 52 13.65 0.88 -0.85
CA ASN A 52 13.39 1.33 0.51
C ASN A 52 14.16 2.63 0.85
N GLY A 53 15.43 2.74 0.43
CA GLY A 53 16.20 3.97 0.61
C GLY A 53 15.54 5.17 -0.05
N GLU A 54 15.17 5.05 -1.32
CA GLU A 54 14.47 6.12 -2.04
C GLU A 54 13.11 6.46 -1.45
N THR A 55 12.41 5.50 -0.85
CA THR A 55 11.17 5.73 -0.13
C THR A 55 11.40 6.60 1.10
N ILE A 56 12.42 6.29 1.90
CA ILE A 56 12.84 7.08 3.07
C ILE A 56 13.25 8.49 2.65
N ASP A 57 14.08 8.61 1.62
CA ASP A 57 14.51 9.90 1.08
C ASP A 57 13.33 10.75 0.59
N GLN A 58 12.31 10.11 -0.01
CA GLN A 58 11.13 10.80 -0.49
C GLN A 58 10.25 11.29 0.67
N ILE A 59 10.08 10.53 1.74
CA ILE A 59 9.37 10.97 2.95
C ILE A 59 10.08 12.22 3.51
N LYS A 60 11.40 12.15 3.69
CA LYS A 60 12.23 13.24 4.19
C LYS A 60 12.15 14.48 3.29
N SER A 61 12.33 14.31 1.99
CA SER A 61 12.27 15.40 1.01
C SER A 61 10.93 16.12 1.03
N THR A 62 9.82 15.37 1.13
CA THR A 62 8.48 15.96 1.18
C THR A 62 8.23 16.70 2.50
N TYR A 63 8.77 16.21 3.61
CA TYR A 63 8.70 16.85 4.91
C TYR A 63 9.47 18.18 4.97
N THR A 64 10.68 18.22 4.39
CA THR A 64 11.55 19.40 4.41
C THR A 64 11.19 20.44 3.34
N SER A 65 10.42 20.04 2.32
CA SER A 65 9.97 20.92 1.26
C SER A 65 8.77 21.77 1.69
N SER A 66 8.82 23.07 1.40
CA SER A 66 7.65 23.95 1.56
C SER A 66 6.64 23.64 0.45
N PHE A 67 5.71 22.72 0.70
CA PHE A 67 4.60 22.47 -0.22
C PHE A 67 3.54 23.58 -0.11
N PRO A 68 2.94 24.04 -1.24
CA PRO A 68 1.80 24.95 -1.19
C PRO A 68 0.67 24.34 -0.35
N SER A 69 -0.01 25.17 0.43
CA SER A 69 -1.03 24.81 1.45
C SER A 69 -2.32 24.17 0.93
N ASN A 70 -2.33 23.62 -0.28
CA ASN A 70 -3.53 23.12 -0.96
C ASN A 70 -3.85 21.63 -0.68
N PHE A 71 -3.22 21.04 0.32
CA PHE A 71 -3.64 19.71 0.80
C PHE A 71 -4.88 19.87 1.67
N GLY A 72 -5.91 19.07 1.38
CA GLY A 72 -7.22 19.13 2.03
C GLY A 72 -7.18 18.94 3.56
N PRO A 73 -8.32 19.14 4.24
CA PRO A 73 -8.44 18.93 5.68
C PRO A 73 -8.08 17.47 6.04
N GLY A 74 -7.33 17.27 7.12
CA GLY A 74 -6.85 15.95 7.57
C GLY A 74 -5.47 15.55 7.04
N SER A 75 -4.78 16.45 6.33
CA SER A 75 -3.40 16.21 5.89
C SER A 75 -2.44 16.17 7.07
N ALA A 76 -1.57 15.17 7.10
CA ALA A 76 -0.48 15.08 8.08
C ALA A 76 0.59 16.13 7.77
N LYS A 77 0.38 17.35 8.25
CA LYS A 77 1.35 18.46 8.13
C LYS A 77 2.14 18.57 9.41
N SER A 78 3.44 18.81 9.27
CA SER A 78 4.22 19.29 10.41
C SER A 78 3.80 20.73 10.75
N SER A 79 3.54 20.97 12.02
CA SER A 79 3.24 22.32 12.54
C SER A 79 4.43 23.26 12.44
N LYS A 80 5.67 22.73 12.44
CA LYS A 80 6.92 23.50 12.49
C LYS A 80 7.54 23.77 11.14
N THR A 81 7.54 22.79 10.24
CA THR A 81 8.17 22.93 8.91
C THR A 81 7.20 23.30 7.81
N GLY A 82 5.89 23.10 8.04
CA GLY A 82 4.85 23.24 7.01
C GLY A 82 4.92 22.17 5.91
N GLY A 83 5.84 21.20 6.04
CA GLY A 83 5.99 20.08 5.13
C GLY A 83 4.91 19.00 5.34
N TYR A 84 4.75 18.14 4.35
CA TYR A 84 3.78 17.05 4.39
C TYR A 84 4.47 15.73 4.74
N ILE A 85 3.89 14.98 5.67
CA ILE A 85 4.40 13.66 6.06
C ILE A 85 3.69 12.60 5.24
N LEU A 86 4.42 11.94 4.36
CA LEU A 86 3.94 10.82 3.56
C LEU A 86 4.03 9.50 4.34
N ASP A 87 3.06 8.61 4.14
CA ASP A 87 3.26 7.20 4.42
C ASP A 87 4.15 6.55 3.36
N PRO A 88 4.79 5.39 3.64
CA PRO A 88 5.73 4.77 2.70
C PRO A 88 5.14 4.43 1.33
N HIS A 89 3.86 4.06 1.26
CA HIS A 89 3.21 3.69 0.01
C HIS A 89 2.94 4.94 -0.85
N SER A 90 2.47 6.02 -0.23
CA SER A 90 2.31 7.31 -0.90
C SER A 90 3.65 7.87 -1.35
N ALA A 91 4.73 7.67 -0.58
CA ALA A 91 6.08 8.09 -0.95
C ALA A 91 6.58 7.38 -2.22
N VAL A 92 6.30 6.08 -2.37
CA VAL A 92 6.58 5.33 -3.61
C VAL A 92 5.85 5.96 -4.80
N GLY A 93 4.55 6.25 -4.64
CA GLY A 93 3.74 6.88 -5.69
C GLY A 93 4.25 8.27 -6.08
N VAL A 94 4.59 9.12 -5.11
CA VAL A 94 5.16 10.46 -5.34
C VAL A 94 6.51 10.36 -6.06
N ARG A 95 7.41 9.45 -5.62
CA ARG A 95 8.71 9.26 -6.27
C ARG A 95 8.58 8.80 -7.71
N ALA A 96 7.68 7.86 -7.97
CA ALA A 96 7.38 7.40 -9.33
C ALA A 96 6.80 8.53 -10.19
N ALA A 97 5.87 9.32 -9.65
CA ALA A 97 5.30 10.47 -10.35
C ALA A 97 6.35 11.52 -10.69
N LEU A 98 7.26 11.85 -9.78
CA LEU A 98 8.35 12.81 -10.05
C LEU A 98 9.23 12.33 -11.22
N ARG A 99 9.60 11.06 -11.28
CA ARG A 99 10.36 10.49 -12.42
C ARG A 99 9.57 10.54 -13.72
N SER A 100 8.26 10.30 -13.67
CA SER A 100 7.42 10.39 -14.85
C SER A 100 7.27 11.85 -15.32
N ILE A 101 7.21 12.82 -14.42
CA ILE A 101 7.22 14.25 -14.75
C ILE A 101 8.50 14.63 -15.49
N GLU A 102 9.66 14.14 -15.05
CA GLU A 102 10.94 14.39 -15.72
C GLU A 102 10.95 13.87 -17.17
N ARG A 103 10.33 12.71 -17.40
CA ARG A 103 10.19 12.13 -18.76
C ARG A 103 9.11 12.81 -19.59
N ASN A 104 8.06 13.31 -18.95
CA ASN A 104 6.86 13.84 -19.59
C ASN A 104 6.47 15.22 -19.01
N PRO A 105 7.28 16.28 -19.19
CA PRO A 105 7.10 17.57 -18.48
C PRO A 105 5.80 18.31 -18.83
N GLY A 106 5.15 17.96 -19.94
CA GLY A 106 3.87 18.57 -20.35
C GLY A 106 2.63 17.89 -19.79
N VAL A 107 2.78 16.78 -19.08
CA VAL A 107 1.66 15.98 -18.57
C VAL A 107 1.42 16.30 -17.10
N LYS A 108 0.15 16.47 -16.73
CA LYS A 108 -0.24 16.60 -15.32
C LYS A 108 -0.25 15.22 -14.65
N HIS A 109 0.48 15.10 -13.56
CA HIS A 109 0.54 13.87 -12.77
C HIS A 109 -0.25 14.03 -11.47
N ILE A 110 -0.98 12.99 -11.10
CA ILE A 110 -1.72 12.90 -9.83
C ILE A 110 -1.25 11.65 -9.11
N SER A 111 -0.61 11.81 -7.95
CA SER A 111 -0.26 10.69 -7.08
C SER A 111 -1.38 10.47 -6.06
N LEU A 112 -1.91 9.25 -6.02
CA LEU A 112 -2.95 8.89 -5.06
C LEU A 112 -2.30 8.55 -3.72
N SER A 113 -2.69 9.28 -2.67
CA SER A 113 -2.33 8.94 -1.29
C SER A 113 -3.13 7.72 -0.84
N THR A 114 -2.47 6.73 -0.26
CA THR A 114 -3.06 5.41 0.00
C THR A 114 -3.29 5.13 1.47
N ALA A 115 -2.54 5.77 2.39
CA ALA A 115 -2.65 5.53 3.81
C ALA A 115 -2.25 6.75 4.63
N HIS A 116 -2.58 6.72 5.93
CA HIS A 116 -2.12 7.72 6.89
C HIS A 116 -0.76 7.32 7.46
N PRO A 117 0.22 8.25 7.58
CA PRO A 117 1.57 7.96 8.08
C PRO A 117 1.58 7.34 9.49
N ALA A 118 0.60 7.68 10.34
CA ALA A 118 0.45 7.10 11.67
C ALA A 118 0.35 5.56 11.72
N LYS A 119 -0.02 4.92 10.60
CA LYS A 119 -0.05 3.44 10.49
C LYS A 119 1.32 2.82 10.29
N PHE A 120 2.33 3.62 9.99
CA PHE A 120 3.66 3.18 9.60
C PHE A 120 4.74 3.91 10.40
N ALA A 121 4.51 4.06 11.71
CA ALA A 121 5.37 4.80 12.63
C ALA A 121 6.85 4.49 12.45
N SER A 122 7.23 3.21 12.45
CA SER A 122 8.63 2.79 12.32
C SER A 122 9.32 3.29 11.03
N ALA A 123 8.61 3.31 9.91
CA ALA A 123 9.17 3.79 8.65
C ALA A 123 9.24 5.32 8.59
N VAL A 124 8.26 6.00 9.18
CA VAL A 124 8.22 7.46 9.28
C VAL A 124 9.29 7.95 10.24
N ASP A 125 9.46 7.31 11.40
CA ASP A 125 10.51 7.63 12.36
C ASP A 125 11.91 7.36 11.80
N LEU A 126 12.07 6.30 11.01
CA LEU A 126 13.33 6.03 10.30
C LEU A 126 13.71 7.17 9.34
N ALA A 127 12.70 7.77 8.69
CA ALA A 127 12.91 8.87 7.75
C ALA A 127 13.12 10.22 8.43
N LEU A 128 12.38 10.50 9.51
CA LEU A 128 12.24 11.84 10.07
C LEU A 128 12.78 11.99 11.50
N GLY A 129 13.11 10.91 12.19
CA GLY A 129 13.51 10.95 13.61
C GLY A 129 14.75 11.80 13.93
N ALA A 130 15.58 12.12 12.92
CA ALA A 130 16.72 13.01 13.05
C ALA A 130 16.41 14.47 12.59
N GLU A 131 15.20 14.75 12.11
CA GLU A 131 14.83 16.07 11.61
C GLU A 131 14.37 16.99 12.75
N ASP A 132 14.89 18.22 12.73
CA ASP A 132 14.49 19.25 13.70
C ASP A 132 13.01 19.56 13.59
N GLY A 133 12.34 19.47 14.75
CA GLY A 133 10.92 19.79 14.85
C GLY A 133 9.98 18.67 14.45
N TYR A 134 10.47 17.48 14.10
CA TYR A 134 9.63 16.31 13.94
C TYR A 134 9.16 15.78 15.30
N ASP A 135 7.85 15.59 15.42
CA ASP A 135 7.22 14.92 16.55
C ASP A 135 6.09 14.03 16.01
N PHE A 136 6.26 12.72 16.17
CA PHE A 136 5.27 11.75 15.68
C PHE A 136 3.91 11.91 16.37
N THR A 137 3.86 12.41 17.59
CA THR A 137 2.60 12.62 18.31
C THR A 137 1.70 13.65 17.64
N GLU A 138 2.28 14.62 16.92
CA GLU A 138 1.53 15.62 16.13
C GLU A 138 0.84 15.00 14.88
N VAL A 139 1.29 13.81 14.48
CA VAL A 139 0.78 13.10 13.29
C VAL A 139 -0.34 12.14 13.66
N LEU A 140 -0.44 11.75 14.95
CA LEU A 140 -1.41 10.78 15.41
C LEU A 140 -2.84 11.36 15.37
N PRO A 141 -3.78 10.73 14.63
CA PRO A 141 -5.19 11.02 14.78
C PRO A 141 -5.62 10.77 16.23
N GLN A 142 -6.59 11.54 16.70
CA GLN A 142 -7.07 11.44 18.09
C GLN A 142 -7.55 10.01 18.42
N GLU A 143 -8.10 9.31 17.44
CA GLU A 143 -8.58 7.94 17.56
C GLU A 143 -7.46 6.91 17.76
N PHE A 144 -6.21 7.28 17.41
CA PHE A 144 -5.04 6.39 17.52
C PHE A 144 -4.28 6.61 18.83
N ILE A 145 -4.57 7.69 19.56
CA ILE A 145 -3.92 7.97 20.85
C ILE A 145 -4.27 6.84 21.83
N GLY A 146 -3.24 6.22 22.40
CA GLY A 146 -3.38 5.11 23.34
C GLY A 146 -3.79 3.77 22.71
N LEU A 147 -3.80 3.65 21.37
CA LEU A 147 -4.17 2.40 20.71
C LEU A 147 -3.19 1.26 21.03
N GLU A 148 -1.90 1.54 21.12
CA GLU A 148 -0.87 0.55 21.44
C GLU A 148 -0.96 0.00 22.87
N GLN A 149 -1.60 0.74 23.79
CA GLN A 149 -1.82 0.33 25.18
C GLN A 149 -3.12 -0.47 25.35
N ARG A 150 -3.96 -0.56 24.32
CA ARG A 150 -5.19 -1.35 24.38
C ARG A 150 -4.88 -2.83 24.30
N GLU A 151 -5.70 -3.62 24.97
CA GLU A 151 -5.63 -5.07 24.87
C GLU A 151 -5.81 -5.50 23.39
N SER A 152 -4.83 -6.24 22.87
CA SER A 152 -4.89 -6.74 21.51
C SER A 152 -5.76 -8.00 21.46
N ARG A 153 -6.74 -8.01 20.56
CA ARG A 153 -7.57 -9.18 20.27
C ARG A 153 -6.89 -10.02 19.20
N VAL A 154 -6.09 -10.97 19.62
CA VAL A 154 -5.34 -11.87 18.74
C VAL A 154 -5.68 -13.30 19.04
N THR A 155 -6.19 -14.03 18.06
CA THR A 155 -6.40 -15.47 18.15
C THR A 155 -5.25 -16.20 17.44
N PRO A 156 -4.38 -16.90 18.18
CA PRO A 156 -3.24 -17.59 17.60
C PRO A 156 -3.70 -18.80 16.78
N ILE A 157 -3.15 -18.95 15.58
CA ILE A 157 -3.40 -20.11 14.71
C ILE A 157 -2.11 -20.92 14.62
N ARG A 158 -2.22 -22.23 14.80
CA ARG A 158 -1.06 -23.13 14.76
C ARG A 158 -0.35 -23.04 13.40
N ALA A 159 0.95 -22.94 13.42
CA ALA A 159 1.75 -22.99 12.21
C ALA A 159 1.47 -24.29 11.42
N GLY A 160 1.26 -24.17 10.12
CA GLY A 160 0.93 -25.32 9.26
C GLY A 160 -0.55 -25.72 9.22
N ALA A 161 -1.44 -25.05 9.95
CA ALA A 161 -2.88 -25.36 9.92
C ALA A 161 -3.56 -25.17 8.55
N GLY A 162 -2.91 -24.45 7.63
CA GLY A 162 -3.45 -24.14 6.31
C GLY A 162 -4.77 -23.36 6.36
N TRP A 163 -5.38 -23.15 5.20
CA TRP A 163 -6.61 -22.38 5.11
C TRP A 163 -7.80 -23.00 5.84
N VAL A 164 -7.83 -24.35 5.94
CA VAL A 164 -8.89 -25.08 6.67
C VAL A 164 -8.84 -24.74 8.15
N GLY A 165 -7.64 -24.77 8.75
CA GLY A 165 -7.48 -24.41 10.16
C GLY A 165 -7.83 -22.95 10.44
N VAL A 166 -7.45 -22.04 9.54
CA VAL A 166 -7.86 -20.61 9.64
C VAL A 166 -9.38 -20.48 9.61
N ARG A 167 -10.05 -21.16 8.67
CA ARG A 167 -11.51 -21.12 8.55
C ARG A 167 -12.23 -21.61 9.80
N GLU A 168 -11.76 -22.71 10.40
CA GLU A 168 -12.39 -23.26 11.61
C GLU A 168 -12.22 -22.32 12.81
N VAL A 169 -11.05 -21.68 12.96
CA VAL A 169 -10.84 -20.67 14.00
C VAL A 169 -11.79 -19.48 13.79
N VAL A 170 -11.86 -18.92 12.57
CA VAL A 170 -12.77 -17.81 12.27
C VAL A 170 -14.22 -18.16 12.55
N LYS A 171 -14.66 -19.37 12.21
CA LYS A 171 -16.04 -19.81 12.52
C LYS A 171 -16.28 -19.87 14.01
N ALA A 172 -15.36 -20.44 14.79
CA ALA A 172 -15.49 -20.55 16.24
C ALA A 172 -15.58 -19.16 16.90
N GLU A 173 -14.74 -18.20 16.49
CA GLU A 173 -14.79 -16.82 16.96
C GLU A 173 -16.13 -16.13 16.64
N VAL A 174 -16.61 -16.27 15.42
CA VAL A 174 -17.91 -15.71 15.01
C VAL A 174 -19.07 -16.33 15.80
N GLU A 175 -19.07 -17.64 16.00
CA GLU A 175 -20.10 -18.33 16.79
C GLU A 175 -20.09 -17.87 18.25
N GLN A 176 -18.92 -17.66 18.83
CA GLN A 176 -18.76 -17.18 20.20
C GLN A 176 -19.27 -15.74 20.33
N GLU A 177 -18.93 -14.86 19.41
CA GLU A 177 -19.43 -13.47 19.41
C GLU A 177 -20.96 -13.40 19.26
N LEU A 178 -21.54 -14.24 18.38
CA LEU A 178 -23.00 -14.31 18.22
C LEU A 178 -23.74 -14.83 19.46
N GLN A 179 -23.10 -15.70 20.24
CA GLN A 179 -23.65 -16.16 21.52
C GLN A 179 -23.58 -15.10 22.61
N GLY A 180 -22.51 -14.27 22.60
CA GLY A 180 -22.36 -13.16 23.54
C GLY A 180 -23.27 -11.95 23.27
N LEU A 181 -23.89 -11.89 22.09
CA LEU A 181 -24.83 -10.84 21.69
C LEU A 181 -26.31 -11.21 21.98
N ARG A 182 -26.59 -12.41 22.48
CA ARG A 182 -27.93 -12.88 22.91
C ARG A 182 -28.04 -12.81 24.42
#